data_8ebcf4a2bb1225bd9d4f1c42da98a49c
#
_entry.id   8ebcf4a2bb1225bd9d4f1c42da98a49c
#
_cell.length_a   1.000
_cell.length_b   1.000
_cell.length_c   1.000
_cell.angle_alpha   90.00
_cell.angle_beta   90.00
_cell.angle_gamma   90.00
#
_symmetry.space_group_name_H-M   'P 1'
#
loop_
_entity.id
_entity.type
_entity.pdbx_description
1 polymer ?
#
loop_
_entity_poly.entity_id
_entity_poly.type
_entity_poly.pdbx_seq_one_letter_code
_entity_poly.pdbx_strand_id
1 'polypeptide(L)'
;MKSPHKSLIHLVVFLANFRIVASGKWILFVIVAIACGTFSYLQKNNVYNDITPQTGQFLYCKTKLSANSDIFSVYVTDGRIAEMARDRLCADSTIKKQFGEVKIIIGQSDYDTFRYINHGVVDLALVKKNVVDAFGADQIYGLSKVASHPNYSAFFIALRQRPQLSKEYLLGKKIGLLDYPSSRSGHIVPKTILQNLGLSDTNVSIVYYSSHQELRRALLAGEVDIISSYWAEDDSDRFSRNYATPLQESIGGMQWYLKMQTQNTDLFCAMQSVVHEIAMARPRPYYKNITLEAGCNK
;
A
#
# COMPACT_ATOMS: atom_id res chain seq x y z
N MET A 1 -89.34 -0.23 27.36
CA MET A 1 -88.38 -1.30 27.65
C MET A 1 -87.57 -1.56 26.36
N LYS A 2 -86.33 -1.07 26.29
CA LYS A 2 -85.44 -1.31 25.14
C LYS A 2 -84.59 -2.55 25.42
N SER A 3 -84.65 -3.48 24.50
CA SER A 3 -84.02 -4.81 24.59
C SER A 3 -82.50 -4.71 24.63
N PRO A 4 -81.78 -5.36 25.60
CA PRO A 4 -80.33 -5.31 25.70
C PRO A 4 -79.59 -6.19 24.70
N HIS A 5 -80.30 -6.90 23.80
CA HIS A 5 -79.69 -7.91 22.92
C HIS A 5 -78.86 -7.34 21.74
N LYS A 6 -79.13 -6.09 21.30
CA LYS A 6 -78.43 -5.51 20.15
C LYS A 6 -76.99 -5.02 20.45
N SER A 7 -76.71 -4.65 21.73
CA SER A 7 -75.40 -4.11 22.13
C SER A 7 -74.35 -5.25 22.25
N LEU A 8 -74.74 -6.48 22.62
CA LEU A 8 -73.80 -7.59 22.79
C LEU A 8 -73.32 -8.13 21.47
N ILE A 9 -74.21 -8.16 20.45
CA ILE A 9 -73.84 -8.66 19.11
C ILE A 9 -72.82 -7.72 18.42
N HIS A 10 -72.99 -6.40 18.56
CA HIS A 10 -71.96 -5.46 18.01
C HIS A 10 -70.62 -5.57 18.68
N LEU A 11 -70.56 -5.81 19.99
CA LEU A 11 -69.33 -5.99 20.73
C LEU A 11 -68.58 -7.27 20.34
N VAL A 12 -69.32 -8.39 20.17
CA VAL A 12 -68.73 -9.69 19.76
C VAL A 12 -68.22 -9.61 18.31
N VAL A 13 -68.93 -8.98 17.41
CA VAL A 13 -68.50 -8.78 15.99
C VAL A 13 -67.32 -7.84 15.95
N PHE A 14 -67.25 -6.79 16.76
CA PHE A 14 -66.11 -5.86 16.83
C PHE A 14 -64.85 -6.59 17.41
N LEU A 15 -65.00 -7.39 18.45
CA LEU A 15 -63.90 -8.15 19.02
C LEU A 15 -63.39 -9.28 18.12
N ALA A 16 -64.31 -9.94 17.38
CA ALA A 16 -63.96 -10.95 16.40
C ALA A 16 -63.18 -10.34 15.19
N ASN A 17 -63.64 -9.18 14.70
CA ASN A 17 -62.90 -8.45 13.63
C ASN A 17 -61.58 -7.91 14.12
N PHE A 18 -61.44 -7.47 15.39
CA PHE A 18 -60.16 -7.03 15.94
C PHE A 18 -59.13 -8.18 16.08
N ARG A 19 -59.59 -9.38 16.46
CA ARG A 19 -58.75 -10.58 16.51
C ARG A 19 -58.27 -11.04 15.13
N ILE A 20 -59.14 -11.00 14.10
CA ILE A 20 -58.78 -11.38 12.72
C ILE A 20 -57.79 -10.35 12.14
N VAL A 21 -57.96 -9.05 12.40
CA VAL A 21 -57.04 -8.01 11.95
C VAL A 21 -55.69 -8.10 12.69
N ALA A 22 -55.69 -8.42 14.01
CA ALA A 22 -54.50 -8.64 14.78
C ALA A 22 -53.71 -9.83 14.31
N SER A 23 -54.36 -11.00 14.05
CA SER A 23 -53.72 -12.19 13.51
C SER A 23 -53.16 -11.97 12.10
N GLY A 24 -53.89 -11.22 11.25
CA GLY A 24 -53.42 -10.87 9.91
C GLY A 24 -52.13 -10.05 9.92
N LYS A 25 -52.01 -9.13 10.85
CA LYS A 25 -50.74 -8.34 11.05
C LYS A 25 -49.57 -9.24 11.45
N TRP A 26 -49.78 -10.17 12.34
CA TRP A 26 -48.74 -11.14 12.76
C TRP A 26 -48.35 -12.08 11.63
N ILE A 27 -49.29 -12.56 10.81
CA ILE A 27 -49.00 -13.35 9.63
C ILE A 27 -48.18 -12.57 8.63
N LEU A 28 -48.48 -11.28 8.40
CA LEU A 28 -47.72 -10.40 7.52
C LEU A 28 -46.28 -10.22 8.04
N PHE A 29 -46.10 -10.01 9.35
CA PHE A 29 -44.78 -9.92 9.97
C PHE A 29 -43.95 -11.18 9.80
N VAL A 30 -44.56 -12.32 9.98
CA VAL A 30 -43.86 -13.62 9.78
C VAL A 30 -43.46 -13.81 8.31
N ILE A 31 -44.34 -13.48 7.36
CA ILE A 31 -44.06 -13.59 5.93
C ILE A 31 -42.89 -12.63 5.57
N VAL A 32 -42.90 -11.38 6.03
CA VAL A 32 -41.80 -10.43 5.80
C VAL A 32 -40.51 -10.92 6.43
N ALA A 33 -40.54 -11.43 7.64
CA ALA A 33 -39.35 -11.97 8.32
C ALA A 33 -38.76 -13.18 7.56
N ILE A 34 -39.61 -14.09 7.07
CA ILE A 34 -39.18 -15.21 6.25
C ILE A 34 -38.61 -14.74 4.92
N ALA A 35 -39.28 -13.79 4.25
CA ALA A 35 -38.82 -13.23 2.98
C ALA A 35 -37.46 -12.50 3.15
N CYS A 36 -37.29 -11.71 4.19
CA CYS A 36 -36.00 -11.08 4.51
C CYS A 36 -34.93 -12.10 4.86
N GLY A 37 -35.26 -13.12 5.62
CA GLY A 37 -34.33 -14.21 5.98
C GLY A 37 -33.87 -15.00 4.77
N THR A 38 -34.81 -15.40 3.90
CA THR A 38 -34.51 -16.14 2.65
C THR A 38 -33.73 -15.27 1.67
N PHE A 39 -34.09 -13.99 1.54
CA PHE A 39 -33.34 -13.04 0.71
C PHE A 39 -31.90 -12.83 1.22
N SER A 40 -31.71 -12.65 2.53
CA SER A 40 -30.39 -12.54 3.14
C SER A 40 -29.57 -13.82 2.98
N TYR A 41 -30.21 -14.98 3.11
CA TYR A 41 -29.54 -16.28 2.92
C TYR A 41 -29.12 -16.49 1.47
N LEU A 42 -29.96 -16.12 0.50
CA LEU A 42 -29.65 -16.21 -0.93
C LEU A 42 -28.55 -15.20 -1.33
N GLN A 43 -28.58 -13.98 -0.77
CA GLN A 43 -27.52 -12.99 -1.01
C GLN A 43 -26.20 -13.37 -0.36
N LYS A 44 -26.22 -14.04 0.79
CA LYS A 44 -24.97 -14.48 1.45
C LYS A 44 -24.10 -15.33 0.52
N ASN A 45 -24.69 -16.19 -0.30
CA ASN A 45 -23.93 -17.02 -1.23
C ASN A 45 -23.40 -16.23 -2.44
N ASN A 46 -24.06 -15.14 -2.83
CA ASN A 46 -23.64 -14.32 -3.98
C ASN A 46 -22.59 -13.27 -3.57
N VAL A 47 -22.71 -12.67 -2.39
CA VAL A 47 -21.77 -11.65 -1.91
C VAL A 47 -20.40 -12.26 -1.54
N TYR A 48 -20.36 -13.50 -1.05
CA TYR A 48 -19.09 -14.17 -0.73
C TYR A 48 -18.31 -14.64 -1.98
N ASN A 49 -18.96 -14.76 -3.14
CA ASN A 49 -18.29 -15.19 -4.36
C ASN A 49 -17.72 -14.03 -5.19
N ASP A 50 -18.15 -12.78 -4.95
CA ASP A 50 -17.71 -11.61 -5.73
C ASP A 50 -16.65 -10.74 -5.03
N ILE A 51 -16.37 -10.97 -3.75
CA ILE A 51 -15.15 -10.46 -3.14
C ILE A 51 -14.07 -11.47 -3.47
N THR A 52 -13.54 -11.44 -4.70
CA THR A 52 -12.18 -11.91 -4.92
C THR A 52 -11.34 -11.15 -3.90
N PRO A 53 -10.71 -11.81 -2.91
CA PRO A 53 -9.68 -11.16 -2.13
C PRO A 53 -8.76 -10.57 -3.17
N GLN A 54 -8.41 -9.28 -3.10
CA GLN A 54 -7.29 -8.77 -3.88
C GLN A 54 -6.14 -9.68 -3.48
N THR A 55 -5.91 -10.70 -4.30
CA THR A 55 -4.87 -11.68 -4.09
C THR A 55 -3.60 -10.91 -4.34
N GLY A 56 -2.98 -10.44 -3.24
CA GLY A 56 -1.63 -9.92 -3.30
C GLY A 56 -0.82 -10.92 -4.11
N GLN A 57 -0.01 -10.44 -5.03
CA GLN A 57 0.87 -11.34 -5.77
C GLN A 57 1.85 -11.92 -4.77
N PHE A 58 1.85 -13.26 -4.65
CA PHE A 58 2.73 -13.98 -3.75
C PHE A 58 3.63 -14.90 -4.56
N LEU A 59 4.90 -14.94 -4.18
CA LEU A 59 5.82 -15.98 -4.65
C LEU A 59 6.20 -16.86 -3.47
N TYR A 60 6.33 -18.16 -3.71
CA TYR A 60 6.64 -19.13 -2.68
C TYR A 60 7.78 -20.05 -3.10
N CYS A 61 8.50 -20.56 -2.11
CA CYS A 61 9.36 -21.72 -2.30
C CYS A 61 9.56 -22.47 -0.98
N LYS A 62 9.70 -23.80 -1.08
CA LYS A 62 10.04 -24.65 0.06
C LYS A 62 11.55 -24.81 0.17
N THR A 63 12.07 -24.69 1.39
CA THR A 63 13.52 -24.77 1.66
C THR A 63 14.10 -26.18 1.62
N LYS A 64 13.23 -27.21 1.81
CA LYS A 64 13.54 -28.66 1.75
C LYS A 64 14.48 -29.21 2.84
N LEU A 65 15.10 -28.39 3.68
CA LEU A 65 16.05 -28.86 4.70
C LEU A 65 15.51 -28.75 6.12
N SER A 66 14.58 -27.84 6.39
CA SER A 66 14.04 -27.66 7.73
C SER A 66 12.88 -28.62 8.00
N ALA A 67 12.89 -29.23 9.18
CA ALA A 67 11.71 -29.88 9.74
C ALA A 67 10.71 -28.87 10.31
N ASN A 68 11.11 -27.60 10.39
CA ASN A 68 10.29 -26.48 10.82
C ASN A 68 9.32 -26.08 9.72
N SER A 69 8.06 -25.82 10.09
CA SER A 69 7.00 -25.33 9.20
C SER A 69 6.90 -23.80 9.15
N ASP A 70 7.78 -23.08 9.89
CA ASP A 70 7.74 -21.63 9.94
C ASP A 70 8.04 -21.02 8.57
N ILE A 71 7.33 -19.94 8.27
CA ILE A 71 7.40 -19.23 6.99
C ILE A 71 8.23 -17.96 7.20
N PHE A 72 9.27 -17.77 6.40
CA PHE A 72 9.98 -16.51 6.30
C PHE A 72 9.27 -15.59 5.30
N SER A 73 8.64 -14.54 5.80
CA SER A 73 7.81 -13.62 5.02
C SER A 73 8.57 -12.38 4.62
N VAL A 74 8.56 -12.05 3.32
CA VAL A 74 9.26 -10.88 2.76
C VAL A 74 8.28 -9.95 2.06
N TYR A 75 8.38 -8.65 2.30
CA TYR A 75 7.58 -7.62 1.65
C TYR A 75 8.43 -6.74 0.74
N VAL A 76 8.06 -6.65 -0.52
CA VAL A 76 8.64 -5.74 -1.52
C VAL A 76 7.56 -5.20 -2.45
N THR A 77 7.83 -4.10 -3.17
CA THR A 77 6.90 -3.50 -4.13
C THR A 77 7.34 -3.63 -5.60
N ASP A 78 8.49 -4.25 -5.86
CA ASP A 78 9.03 -4.46 -7.22
C ASP A 78 9.07 -5.97 -7.51
N GLY A 79 8.38 -6.39 -8.58
CA GLY A 79 8.26 -7.82 -8.94
C GLY A 79 9.61 -8.48 -9.28
N ARG A 80 10.56 -7.74 -9.86
CA ARG A 80 11.90 -8.29 -10.15
C ARG A 80 12.73 -8.47 -8.87
N ILE A 81 12.59 -7.56 -7.90
CA ILE A 81 13.18 -7.77 -6.57
C ILE A 81 12.56 -8.98 -5.91
N ALA A 82 11.24 -9.17 -6.04
CA ALA A 82 10.53 -10.31 -5.47
C ALA A 82 11.05 -11.64 -6.01
N GLU A 83 11.23 -11.76 -7.32
CA GLU A 83 11.78 -12.98 -7.95
C GLU A 83 13.20 -13.26 -7.47
N MET A 84 14.09 -12.25 -7.51
CA MET A 84 15.47 -12.40 -7.02
C MET A 84 15.51 -12.74 -5.52
N ALA A 85 14.67 -12.10 -4.70
CA ALA A 85 14.60 -12.40 -3.27
C ALA A 85 14.16 -13.85 -3.02
N ARG A 86 13.13 -14.34 -3.74
CA ARG A 86 12.71 -15.74 -3.67
C ARG A 86 13.88 -16.68 -3.98
N ASP A 87 14.54 -16.47 -5.11
CA ASP A 87 15.58 -17.39 -5.56
C ASP A 87 16.80 -17.41 -4.63
N ARG A 88 17.23 -16.25 -4.13
CA ARG A 88 18.36 -16.13 -3.20
C ARG A 88 18.04 -16.68 -1.82
N LEU A 89 16.88 -16.30 -1.26
CA LEU A 89 16.47 -16.79 0.07
C LEU A 89 16.25 -18.30 0.08
N CYS A 90 15.68 -18.86 -0.99
CA CYS A 90 15.48 -20.30 -1.08
C CYS A 90 16.79 -21.09 -1.30
N ALA A 91 17.82 -20.44 -1.79
CA ALA A 91 19.16 -21.03 -1.89
C ALA A 91 19.98 -20.87 -0.59
N ASP A 92 19.67 -19.86 0.24
CA ASP A 92 20.45 -19.51 1.43
C ASP A 92 20.43 -20.61 2.49
N SER A 93 21.61 -20.92 3.05
CA SER A 93 21.79 -22.00 4.01
C SER A 93 21.21 -21.70 5.38
N THR A 94 21.21 -20.44 5.81
CA THR A 94 20.66 -20.01 7.11
C THR A 94 19.13 -20.05 7.07
N ILE A 95 18.54 -19.57 5.99
CA ILE A 95 17.08 -19.67 5.77
C ILE A 95 16.64 -21.14 5.75
N LYS A 96 17.35 -22.00 5.03
CA LYS A 96 17.04 -23.45 4.99
C LYS A 96 17.10 -24.13 6.36
N LYS A 97 17.97 -23.68 7.26
CA LYS A 97 18.08 -24.24 8.62
C LYS A 97 16.97 -23.74 9.54
N GLN A 98 16.51 -22.49 9.37
CA GLN A 98 15.62 -21.83 10.31
C GLN A 98 14.16 -21.85 9.88
N PHE A 99 13.86 -21.95 8.57
CA PHE A 99 12.52 -21.85 8.02
C PHE A 99 12.23 -22.96 7.01
N GLY A 100 10.98 -23.43 7.00
CA GLY A 100 10.52 -24.47 6.07
C GLY A 100 10.05 -23.93 4.73
N GLU A 101 9.65 -22.67 4.68
CA GLU A 101 9.10 -22.02 3.50
C GLU A 101 9.49 -20.53 3.47
N VAL A 102 9.66 -19.98 2.27
CA VAL A 102 9.78 -18.54 2.02
C VAL A 102 8.54 -18.06 1.27
N LYS A 103 7.95 -16.96 1.75
CA LYS A 103 6.81 -16.28 1.14
C LYS A 103 7.20 -14.85 0.80
N ILE A 104 7.18 -14.49 -0.48
CA ILE A 104 7.39 -13.12 -0.92
C ILE A 104 6.04 -12.47 -1.22
N ILE A 105 5.80 -11.32 -0.65
CA ILE A 105 4.60 -10.50 -0.79
C ILE A 105 4.93 -9.31 -1.67
N ILE A 106 4.26 -9.17 -2.81
CA ILE A 106 4.44 -8.05 -3.72
C ILE A 106 3.32 -7.03 -3.45
N GLY A 107 3.64 -5.95 -2.76
CA GLY A 107 2.70 -4.88 -2.46
C GLY A 107 2.34 -4.07 -3.70
N GLN A 108 1.07 -3.76 -3.86
CA GLN A 108 0.53 -3.01 -4.99
C GLN A 108 0.13 -1.59 -4.61
N SER A 109 -0.02 -1.30 -3.33
CA SER A 109 -0.55 -0.03 -2.82
C SER A 109 0.05 0.37 -1.47
N ASP A 110 -0.21 1.62 -1.07
CA ASP A 110 0.12 2.08 0.28
C ASP A 110 -0.70 1.32 1.35
N TYR A 111 -1.89 0.82 1.00
CA TYR A 111 -2.70 -0.02 1.88
C TYR A 111 -2.00 -1.35 2.19
N ASP A 112 -1.38 -1.99 1.19
CA ASP A 112 -0.59 -3.21 1.41
C ASP A 112 0.61 -2.92 2.32
N THR A 113 1.32 -1.81 2.06
CA THR A 113 2.43 -1.39 2.91
C THR A 113 1.97 -1.18 4.34
N PHE A 114 0.84 -0.48 4.55
CA PHE A 114 0.22 -0.32 5.86
C PHE A 114 -0.09 -1.68 6.50
N ARG A 115 -0.79 -2.55 5.79
CA ARG A 115 -1.22 -3.85 6.30
C ARG A 115 -0.06 -4.73 6.73
N TYR A 116 0.99 -4.83 5.94
CA TYR A 116 2.07 -5.77 6.21
C TYR A 116 3.12 -5.21 7.18
N ILE A 117 3.35 -3.91 7.18
CA ILE A 117 4.34 -3.29 8.08
C ILE A 117 3.72 -2.93 9.43
N ASN A 118 2.55 -2.27 9.43
CA ASN A 118 1.90 -1.85 10.69
C ASN A 118 1.40 -3.01 11.55
N HIS A 119 1.16 -4.18 10.97
CA HIS A 119 0.77 -5.37 11.74
C HIS A 119 1.95 -6.31 12.04
N GLY A 120 3.18 -5.94 11.66
CA GLY A 120 4.37 -6.74 11.91
C GLY A 120 4.30 -8.16 11.32
N VAL A 121 3.62 -8.32 10.17
CA VAL A 121 3.35 -9.63 9.55
C VAL A 121 4.57 -10.17 8.83
N VAL A 122 5.53 -9.31 8.46
CA VAL A 122 6.68 -9.68 7.64
C VAL A 122 7.96 -9.72 8.44
N ASP A 123 8.86 -10.62 8.04
CA ASP A 123 10.17 -10.81 8.66
C ASP A 123 11.24 -9.93 7.99
N LEU A 124 11.18 -9.76 6.66
CA LEU A 124 12.08 -8.88 5.91
C LEU A 124 11.24 -7.93 5.02
N ALA A 125 11.56 -6.65 5.01
CA ALA A 125 10.84 -5.67 4.21
C ALA A 125 11.77 -4.66 3.53
N LEU A 126 11.50 -4.34 2.25
CA LEU A 126 12.09 -3.21 1.55
C LEU A 126 11.09 -2.05 1.52
N VAL A 127 11.26 -1.09 2.40
CA VAL A 127 10.32 0.02 2.59
C VAL A 127 11.04 1.35 2.83
N LYS A 128 10.28 2.43 2.77
CA LYS A 128 10.76 3.78 3.07
C LYS A 128 10.84 3.97 4.59
N LYS A 129 11.88 4.67 5.07
CA LYS A 129 12.03 4.99 6.50
C LYS A 129 10.81 5.70 7.08
N ASN A 130 10.24 6.67 6.37
CA ASN A 130 9.06 7.41 6.84
C ASN A 130 7.82 6.52 7.10
N VAL A 131 7.73 5.36 6.47
CA VAL A 131 6.67 4.38 6.74
C VAL A 131 6.94 3.67 8.07
N VAL A 132 8.17 3.21 8.29
CA VAL A 132 8.57 2.55 9.55
C VAL A 132 8.39 3.52 10.73
N ASP A 133 8.85 4.77 10.57
CA ASP A 133 8.74 5.81 11.60
C ASP A 133 7.26 6.13 11.91
N ALA A 134 6.42 6.26 10.87
CA ALA A 134 5.01 6.62 11.05
C ALA A 134 4.22 5.57 11.87
N PHE A 135 4.64 4.32 11.81
CA PHE A 135 4.01 3.22 12.56
C PHE A 135 4.77 2.82 13.83
N GLY A 136 5.93 3.42 14.09
CA GLY A 136 6.80 2.98 15.18
C GLY A 136 7.19 1.50 15.07
N ALA A 137 7.28 0.99 13.82
CA ALA A 137 7.39 -0.43 13.58
C ALA A 137 8.76 -1.00 14.01
N ASP A 138 9.79 -0.18 14.10
CA ASP A 138 11.08 -0.51 14.67
C ASP A 138 10.99 -0.81 16.17
N GLN A 139 10.22 -0.02 16.91
CA GLN A 139 10.03 -0.20 18.34
C GLN A 139 9.00 -1.28 18.68
N ILE A 140 7.89 -1.33 17.93
CA ILE A 140 6.76 -2.23 18.23
C ILE A 140 7.07 -3.67 17.77
N TYR A 141 7.70 -3.84 16.62
CA TYR A 141 7.92 -5.16 16.01
C TYR A 141 9.40 -5.56 15.95
N GLY A 142 10.31 -4.71 16.44
CA GLY A 142 11.74 -4.98 16.40
C GLY A 142 12.33 -4.99 14.97
N LEU A 143 11.82 -4.11 14.10
CA LEU A 143 12.35 -3.95 12.76
C LEU A 143 13.73 -3.27 12.81
N SER A 144 14.78 -4.04 12.61
CA SER A 144 16.16 -3.59 12.56
C SER A 144 16.59 -3.34 11.12
N LYS A 145 17.24 -2.20 10.87
CA LYS A 145 17.77 -1.88 9.56
C LYS A 145 18.93 -2.82 9.19
N VAL A 146 18.87 -3.42 8.01
CA VAL A 146 19.88 -4.35 7.46
C VAL A 146 20.75 -3.63 6.45
N ALA A 147 20.13 -2.82 5.59
CA ALA A 147 20.81 -2.11 4.52
C ALA A 147 19.98 -0.90 4.06
N SER A 148 20.63 0.06 3.40
CA SER A 148 19.99 1.24 2.84
C SER A 148 20.48 1.54 1.42
N HIS A 149 19.55 1.92 0.55
CA HIS A 149 19.87 2.53 -0.74
C HIS A 149 20.23 4.01 -0.56
N PRO A 150 20.99 4.61 -1.50
CA PRO A 150 21.45 5.97 -1.39
C PRO A 150 20.30 6.98 -1.35
N ASN A 151 20.58 8.14 -0.79
CA ASN A 151 19.67 9.27 -0.85
C ASN A 151 19.49 9.75 -2.30
N TYR A 152 18.37 10.38 -2.56
CA TYR A 152 18.03 10.96 -3.86
C TYR A 152 17.38 12.34 -3.67
N SER A 153 17.18 13.07 -4.77
CA SER A 153 16.52 14.38 -4.74
C SER A 153 15.19 14.36 -5.46
N ALA A 154 14.24 15.18 -4.99
CA ALA A 154 12.98 15.44 -5.67
C ALA A 154 13.08 16.70 -6.53
N PHE A 155 12.38 16.68 -7.66
CA PHE A 155 12.37 17.78 -8.62
C PHE A 155 10.96 18.07 -9.12
N PHE A 156 10.68 19.36 -9.41
CA PHE A 156 9.73 19.68 -10.45
C PHE A 156 10.44 19.63 -11.81
N ILE A 157 9.86 18.92 -12.75
CA ILE A 157 10.40 18.72 -14.11
C ILE A 157 9.37 19.24 -15.10
N ALA A 158 9.81 20.04 -16.07
CA ALA A 158 9.00 20.55 -17.16
C ALA A 158 9.74 20.35 -18.52
N LEU A 159 9.06 20.62 -19.66
CA LEU A 159 9.65 20.43 -20.99
C LEU A 159 10.31 21.67 -21.58
N ARG A 160 9.83 22.85 -21.25
CA ARG A 160 10.16 24.10 -21.98
C ARG A 160 10.75 25.20 -21.14
N GLN A 161 10.48 25.21 -19.85
CA GLN A 161 10.88 26.28 -18.94
C GLN A 161 11.19 25.69 -17.56
N ARG A 162 12.24 26.20 -16.92
CA ARG A 162 12.57 25.80 -15.53
C ARG A 162 11.45 26.24 -14.59
N PRO A 163 10.82 25.31 -13.86
CA PRO A 163 9.79 25.62 -12.88
C PRO A 163 10.33 26.57 -11.79
N GLN A 164 9.56 27.59 -11.45
CA GLN A 164 9.85 28.47 -10.33
C GLN A 164 9.00 28.09 -9.13
N LEU A 165 9.59 28.13 -7.93
CA LEU A 165 8.90 27.80 -6.68
C LEU A 165 8.23 29.06 -6.13
N SER A 166 7.34 29.66 -6.92
CA SER A 166 6.54 30.81 -6.53
C SER A 166 5.06 30.60 -6.84
N LYS A 167 4.21 31.25 -6.06
CA LYS A 167 2.77 31.18 -6.24
C LYS A 167 2.34 31.66 -7.63
N GLU A 168 2.90 32.76 -8.09
CA GLU A 168 2.57 33.41 -9.37
C GLU A 168 2.90 32.50 -10.54
N TYR A 169 4.00 31.77 -10.48
CA TYR A 169 4.40 30.85 -11.54
C TYR A 169 3.54 29.58 -11.58
N LEU A 170 3.20 29.04 -10.40
CA LEU A 170 2.49 27.75 -10.30
C LEU A 170 0.99 27.90 -10.49
N LEU A 171 0.42 29.10 -10.27
CA LEU A 171 -0.99 29.37 -10.57
C LEU A 171 -1.30 29.13 -12.05
N GLY A 172 -2.39 28.41 -12.32
CA GLY A 172 -2.83 28.07 -13.67
C GLY A 172 -2.05 26.97 -14.36
N LYS A 173 -1.01 26.39 -13.73
CA LYS A 173 -0.29 25.22 -14.23
C LYS A 173 -1.02 23.93 -13.85
N LYS A 174 -0.96 22.96 -14.75
CA LYS A 174 -1.35 21.58 -14.46
C LYS A 174 -0.14 20.83 -13.92
N ILE A 175 -0.23 20.35 -12.67
CA ILE A 175 0.88 19.69 -11.97
C ILE A 175 0.54 18.21 -11.80
N GLY A 176 1.37 17.34 -12.37
CA GLY A 176 1.26 15.89 -12.21
C GLY A 176 1.92 15.43 -10.91
N LEU A 177 1.19 14.76 -10.06
CA LEU A 177 1.65 14.13 -8.82
C LEU A 177 1.34 12.62 -8.83
N LEU A 178 1.94 11.88 -7.90
CA LEU A 178 1.57 10.48 -7.70
C LEU A 178 0.34 10.36 -6.79
N ASP A 179 -0.57 9.48 -7.19
CA ASP A 179 -1.63 8.96 -6.33
C ASP A 179 -1.05 7.89 -5.40
N TYR A 180 -0.07 8.30 -4.60
CA TYR A 180 0.66 7.44 -3.68
C TYR A 180 1.09 8.28 -2.47
N PRO A 181 0.24 8.39 -1.43
CA PRO A 181 0.45 9.30 -0.30
C PRO A 181 1.79 9.14 0.42
N SER A 182 2.36 7.93 0.45
CA SER A 182 3.69 7.68 1.03
C SER A 182 4.86 8.08 0.13
N SER A 183 4.61 8.47 -1.13
CA SER A 183 5.67 8.87 -2.05
C SER A 183 6.25 10.22 -1.67
N ARG A 184 7.53 10.27 -1.32
CA ARG A 184 8.19 11.52 -0.93
C ARG A 184 8.37 12.46 -2.11
N SER A 185 9.01 12.01 -3.19
CA SER A 185 9.27 12.86 -4.37
C SER A 185 8.04 13.10 -5.26
N GLY A 186 7.06 12.20 -5.25
CA GLY A 186 5.89 12.31 -6.11
C GLY A 186 4.64 12.87 -5.42
N HIS A 187 4.60 12.94 -4.07
CA HIS A 187 3.41 13.36 -3.33
C HIS A 187 3.74 14.29 -2.14
N ILE A 188 4.49 13.82 -1.14
CA ILE A 188 4.68 14.55 0.13
C ILE A 188 5.42 15.87 -0.10
N VAL A 189 6.61 15.82 -0.71
CA VAL A 189 7.45 17.00 -0.92
C VAL A 189 6.75 18.06 -1.78
N PRO A 190 6.21 17.74 -2.96
CA PRO A 190 5.53 18.77 -3.76
C PRO A 190 4.29 19.34 -3.07
N LYS A 191 3.48 18.54 -2.37
CA LYS A 191 2.32 19.04 -1.64
C LYS A 191 2.72 19.97 -0.49
N THR A 192 3.79 19.64 0.25
CA THR A 192 4.32 20.52 1.30
C THR A 192 4.77 21.87 0.72
N ILE A 193 5.46 21.87 -0.44
CA ILE A 193 5.88 23.11 -1.09
C ILE A 193 4.68 23.92 -1.56
N LEU A 194 3.69 23.29 -2.20
CA LEU A 194 2.47 23.97 -2.62
C LEU A 194 1.74 24.60 -1.43
N GLN A 195 1.59 23.88 -0.33
CA GLN A 195 0.99 24.39 0.91
C GLN A 195 1.74 25.58 1.49
N ASN A 196 3.08 25.53 1.54
CA ASN A 196 3.91 26.63 2.03
C ASN A 196 3.79 27.90 1.16
N LEU A 197 3.45 27.74 -0.13
CA LEU A 197 3.17 28.85 -1.05
C LEU A 197 1.69 29.30 -1.00
N GLY A 198 0.87 28.76 -0.10
CA GLY A 198 -0.55 29.04 -0.01
C GLY A 198 -1.35 28.52 -1.22
N LEU A 199 -0.87 27.44 -1.83
CA LEU A 199 -1.50 26.73 -2.94
C LEU A 199 -2.09 25.42 -2.46
N SER A 200 -3.26 25.06 -2.99
CA SER A 200 -4.00 23.85 -2.67
C SER A 200 -4.70 23.31 -3.93
N ASP A 201 -5.30 22.14 -3.82
CA ASP A 201 -6.05 21.49 -4.89
C ASP A 201 -7.24 22.34 -5.38
N THR A 202 -7.61 23.41 -4.66
CA THR A 202 -8.68 24.33 -5.05
C THR A 202 -8.22 25.46 -5.97
N ASN A 203 -6.92 25.79 -5.98
CA ASN A 203 -6.36 26.92 -6.75
C ASN A 203 -5.22 26.53 -7.70
N VAL A 204 -4.80 25.25 -7.70
CA VAL A 204 -3.85 24.66 -8.63
C VAL A 204 -4.48 23.40 -9.24
N SER A 205 -4.32 23.20 -10.55
CA SER A 205 -4.79 21.99 -11.21
C SER A 205 -3.82 20.84 -10.94
N ILE A 206 -4.16 19.94 -10.02
CA ILE A 206 -3.38 18.74 -9.73
C ILE A 206 -4.01 17.55 -10.46
N VAL A 207 -3.17 16.78 -11.17
CA VAL A 207 -3.56 15.53 -11.83
C VAL A 207 -2.75 14.40 -11.21
N TYR A 208 -3.42 13.35 -10.76
CA TYR A 208 -2.79 12.20 -10.10
C TYR A 208 -2.56 11.06 -11.07
N TYR A 209 -1.40 10.41 -10.95
CA TYR A 209 -0.96 9.27 -11.76
C TYR A 209 -0.49 8.12 -10.88
N SER A 210 -0.63 6.89 -11.37
CA SER A 210 -0.32 5.68 -10.60
C SER A 210 1.20 5.39 -10.51
N SER A 211 2.02 5.99 -11.37
CA SER A 211 3.46 5.72 -11.40
C SER A 211 4.29 6.90 -11.91
N HIS A 212 5.57 6.92 -11.52
CA HIS A 212 6.55 7.88 -12.08
C HIS A 212 6.71 7.75 -13.60
N GLN A 213 6.48 6.56 -14.15
CA GLN A 213 6.54 6.36 -15.61
C GLN A 213 5.35 7.02 -16.31
N GLU A 214 4.16 6.94 -15.73
CA GLU A 214 2.98 7.65 -16.24
C GLU A 214 3.12 9.16 -16.13
N LEU A 215 3.67 9.68 -15.02
CA LEU A 215 4.00 11.11 -14.89
C LEU A 215 4.88 11.58 -16.05
N ARG A 216 5.96 10.84 -16.36
CA ARG A 216 6.86 11.18 -17.48
C ARG A 216 6.16 11.14 -18.82
N ARG A 217 5.29 10.15 -19.04
CA ARG A 217 4.51 10.02 -20.27
C ARG A 217 3.53 11.18 -20.43
N ALA A 218 2.82 11.53 -19.36
CA ALA A 218 1.88 12.64 -19.35
C ALA A 218 2.56 14.00 -19.62
N LEU A 219 3.76 14.21 -19.06
CA LEU A 219 4.55 15.42 -19.34
C LEU A 219 4.95 15.47 -20.82
N LEU A 220 5.46 14.37 -21.40
CA LEU A 220 5.84 14.30 -22.79
C LEU A 220 4.65 14.48 -23.75
N ALA A 221 3.47 14.00 -23.36
CA ALA A 221 2.21 14.19 -24.09
C ALA A 221 1.63 15.60 -23.96
N GLY A 222 2.14 16.43 -23.04
CA GLY A 222 1.61 17.76 -22.76
C GLY A 222 0.29 17.75 -22.00
N GLU A 223 -0.05 16.65 -21.35
CA GLU A 223 -1.26 16.53 -20.49
C GLU A 223 -1.11 17.35 -19.21
N VAL A 224 0.12 17.51 -18.73
CA VAL A 224 0.53 18.35 -17.61
C VAL A 224 1.71 19.24 -17.98
N ASP A 225 1.83 20.40 -17.31
CA ASP A 225 2.90 21.36 -17.52
C ASP A 225 4.17 21.00 -16.74
N ILE A 226 3.98 20.42 -15.56
CA ILE A 226 5.02 20.12 -14.58
C ILE A 226 4.72 18.76 -13.95
N ILE A 227 5.75 17.95 -13.70
CA ILE A 227 5.61 16.75 -12.87
C ILE A 227 6.51 16.84 -11.65
N SER A 228 6.13 16.16 -10.56
CA SER A 228 7.02 15.97 -9.42
C SER A 228 7.55 14.54 -9.38
N SER A 229 8.88 14.42 -9.42
CA SER A 229 9.53 13.11 -9.46
C SER A 229 10.98 13.21 -8.95
N TYR A 230 11.61 12.06 -8.74
CA TYR A 230 13.07 11.96 -8.73
C TYR A 230 13.60 12.02 -10.16
N TRP A 231 14.88 12.35 -10.33
CA TRP A 231 15.55 12.27 -11.62
C TRP A 231 16.04 10.85 -11.86
N ALA A 232 15.49 10.19 -12.87
CA ALA A 232 15.95 8.87 -13.29
C ALA A 232 17.15 8.99 -14.25
N GLU A 233 17.94 7.91 -14.39
CA GLU A 233 19.13 7.89 -15.25
C GLU A 233 18.78 8.14 -16.72
N ASP A 234 17.68 7.55 -17.17
CA ASP A 234 17.16 7.68 -18.53
C ASP A 234 16.36 8.98 -18.77
N ASP A 235 16.22 9.84 -17.77
CA ASP A 235 15.55 11.13 -17.93
C ASP A 235 16.36 12.11 -18.78
N SER A 236 17.69 12.02 -18.78
CA SER A 236 18.57 12.87 -19.59
C SER A 236 18.38 12.69 -21.09
N ASP A 237 17.86 11.54 -21.54
CA ASP A 237 17.54 11.27 -22.94
C ASP A 237 16.24 11.95 -23.40
N ARG A 238 15.39 12.35 -22.45
CA ARG A 238 14.02 12.85 -22.69
C ARG A 238 13.77 14.25 -22.19
N PHE A 239 14.47 14.65 -21.15
CA PHE A 239 14.29 15.92 -20.46
C PHE A 239 15.62 16.68 -20.30
N SER A 240 15.54 18.00 -20.36
CA SER A 240 16.70 18.83 -20.05
C SER A 240 16.79 19.07 -18.54
N ARG A 241 17.98 18.86 -17.98
CA ARG A 241 18.28 19.19 -16.58
C ARG A 241 18.07 20.69 -16.28
N ASN A 242 18.20 21.54 -17.30
CA ASN A 242 17.94 22.97 -17.19
C ASN A 242 16.48 23.30 -16.86
N TYR A 243 15.56 22.39 -17.16
CA TYR A 243 14.14 22.53 -16.89
C TYR A 243 13.67 21.69 -15.68
N ALA A 244 14.61 21.31 -14.82
CA ALA A 244 14.35 20.66 -13.55
C ALA A 244 14.72 21.60 -12.39
N THR A 245 13.79 21.79 -11.45
CA THR A 245 14.00 22.57 -10.24
C THR A 245 14.02 21.65 -9.04
N PRO A 246 15.09 21.63 -8.23
CA PRO A 246 15.14 20.81 -7.03
C PRO A 246 14.09 21.30 -6.03
N LEU A 247 13.36 20.37 -5.45
CA LEU A 247 12.37 20.60 -4.39
C LEU A 247 12.95 20.29 -3.03
N GLN A 248 13.64 19.17 -2.93
CA GLN A 248 14.33 18.72 -1.74
C GLN A 248 15.49 17.84 -2.14
N GLU A 249 16.65 18.12 -1.58
CA GLU A 249 17.85 17.31 -1.70
C GLU A 249 17.95 16.30 -0.55
N SER A 250 18.69 15.22 -0.78
CA SER A 250 18.98 14.21 0.25
C SER A 250 17.76 13.56 0.90
N ILE A 251 16.77 13.18 0.09
CA ILE A 251 15.67 12.32 0.54
C ILE A 251 16.22 10.91 0.74
N GLY A 252 16.07 10.33 1.92
CA GLY A 252 16.57 8.98 2.22
C GLY A 252 16.05 7.93 1.24
N GLY A 253 16.87 6.98 0.83
CA GLY A 253 16.47 5.89 -0.06
C GLY A 253 15.53 4.87 0.58
N MET A 254 15.21 3.83 -0.18
CA MET A 254 14.55 2.63 0.36
C MET A 254 15.50 1.93 1.33
N GLN A 255 14.96 1.27 2.34
CA GLN A 255 15.74 0.55 3.34
C GLN A 255 15.21 -0.86 3.51
N TRP A 256 16.12 -1.79 3.74
CA TRP A 256 15.81 -3.15 4.12
C TRP A 256 15.75 -3.25 5.65
N TYR A 257 14.65 -3.78 6.16
CA TYR A 257 14.41 -4.02 7.57
C TYR A 257 14.17 -5.49 7.81
N LEU A 258 14.81 -6.03 8.84
CA LEU A 258 14.61 -7.40 9.33
C LEU A 258 13.93 -7.34 10.70
N LYS A 259 12.89 -8.11 10.89
CA LYS A 259 12.23 -8.29 12.18
C LYS A 259 13.10 -9.20 13.07
N MET A 260 13.57 -8.63 14.15
CA MET A 260 14.37 -9.35 15.14
C MET A 260 13.85 -9.07 16.55
N GLN A 261 13.00 -9.94 17.07
CA GLN A 261 12.56 -9.88 18.46
C GLN A 261 13.62 -10.38 19.43
N THR A 262 14.49 -11.25 18.96
CA THR A 262 15.68 -11.75 19.65
C THR A 262 16.88 -11.61 18.73
N GLN A 263 18.07 -11.45 19.32
CA GLN A 263 19.29 -11.31 18.54
C GLN A 263 19.58 -12.62 17.77
N ASN A 264 19.60 -12.53 16.44
CA ASN A 264 19.92 -13.63 15.54
C ASN A 264 20.93 -13.14 14.50
N THR A 265 22.21 -13.16 14.90
CA THR A 265 23.32 -12.65 14.09
C THR A 265 23.48 -13.42 12.78
N ASP A 266 23.28 -14.74 12.80
CA ASP A 266 23.38 -15.56 11.59
C ASP A 266 22.32 -15.15 10.55
N LEU A 267 21.07 -14.95 10.98
CA LEU A 267 20.00 -14.48 10.09
C LEU A 267 20.28 -13.06 9.60
N PHE A 268 20.72 -12.17 10.48
CA PHE A 268 21.04 -10.79 10.11
C PHE A 268 22.13 -10.74 9.02
N CYS A 269 23.21 -11.51 9.20
CA CYS A 269 24.30 -11.53 8.24
C CYS A 269 23.94 -12.25 6.94
N ALA A 270 23.11 -13.29 7.00
CA ALA A 270 22.57 -13.93 5.81
C ALA A 270 21.70 -12.92 5.02
N MET A 271 20.87 -12.14 5.69
CA MET A 271 20.04 -11.11 5.01
C MET A 271 20.91 -10.00 4.40
N GLN A 272 22.00 -9.58 5.05
CA GLN A 272 22.95 -8.63 4.44
C GLN A 272 23.54 -9.19 3.14
N SER A 273 23.95 -10.45 3.14
CA SER A 273 24.47 -11.12 1.94
C SER A 273 23.42 -11.16 0.83
N VAL A 274 22.22 -11.63 1.14
CA VAL A 274 21.13 -11.75 0.17
C VAL A 274 20.75 -10.39 -0.43
N VAL A 275 20.56 -9.35 0.39
CA VAL A 275 20.18 -8.04 -0.11
C VAL A 275 21.29 -7.36 -0.92
N HIS A 276 22.57 -7.63 -0.57
CA HIS A 276 23.70 -7.20 -1.36
C HIS A 276 23.74 -7.87 -2.74
N GLU A 277 23.54 -9.18 -2.81
CA GLU A 277 23.47 -9.91 -4.07
C GLU A 277 22.32 -9.44 -4.96
N ILE A 278 21.12 -9.17 -4.37
CA ILE A 278 19.99 -8.59 -5.08
C ILE A 278 20.36 -7.22 -5.64
N ALA A 279 21.04 -6.39 -4.86
CA ALA A 279 21.47 -5.06 -5.29
C ALA A 279 22.44 -5.12 -6.47
N MET A 280 23.46 -5.99 -6.38
CA MET A 280 24.48 -6.17 -7.43
C MET A 280 23.88 -6.72 -8.74
N ALA A 281 22.84 -7.51 -8.69
CA ALA A 281 22.15 -8.05 -9.85
C ALA A 281 21.27 -7.01 -10.59
N ARG A 282 21.02 -5.82 -10.00
CA ARG A 282 20.22 -4.77 -10.64
C ARG A 282 21.02 -4.03 -11.70
N PRO A 283 20.41 -3.68 -12.86
CA PRO A 283 21.11 -2.95 -13.93
C PRO A 283 21.44 -1.50 -13.52
N ARG A 284 20.59 -0.84 -12.73
CA ARG A 284 20.71 0.59 -12.43
C ARG A 284 21.70 0.85 -11.28
N PRO A 285 22.65 1.80 -11.42
CA PRO A 285 23.63 2.17 -10.41
C PRO A 285 23.03 2.55 -9.06
N TYR A 286 21.87 3.23 -9.04
CA TYR A 286 21.16 3.56 -7.82
C TYR A 286 20.95 2.34 -6.90
N TYR A 287 20.49 1.22 -7.48
CA TYR A 287 20.23 0.01 -6.70
C TYR A 287 21.50 -0.75 -6.32
N LYS A 288 22.58 -0.64 -7.10
CA LYS A 288 23.88 -1.27 -6.79
C LYS A 288 24.59 -0.60 -5.61
N ASN A 289 24.40 0.71 -5.46
CA ASN A 289 24.98 1.48 -4.37
C ASN A 289 24.19 1.25 -3.08
N ILE A 290 24.40 0.11 -2.44
CA ILE A 290 23.76 -0.24 -1.17
C ILE A 290 24.78 -0.15 -0.03
N THR A 291 24.37 0.43 1.08
CA THR A 291 25.15 0.48 2.33
C THR A 291 24.59 -0.53 3.30
N LEU A 292 25.43 -1.47 3.73
CA LEU A 292 25.08 -2.47 4.74
C LEU A 292 25.30 -1.89 6.15
N GLU A 293 24.46 -2.30 7.11
CA GLU A 293 24.65 -1.93 8.51
C GLU A 293 25.84 -2.67 9.13
N ALA A 294 26.43 -2.08 10.15
CA ALA A 294 27.51 -2.74 10.90
C ALA A 294 27.00 -3.97 11.68
N GLY A 295 27.85 -4.95 11.90
CA GLY A 295 27.53 -6.11 12.74
C GLY A 295 27.86 -7.47 12.16
N CYS A 296 28.20 -7.55 10.89
CA CYS A 296 28.67 -8.81 10.26
C CYS A 296 30.13 -8.65 9.86
N ASN A 297 31.00 -9.23 10.65
CA ASN A 297 32.41 -9.37 10.25
C ASN A 297 32.48 -10.47 9.16
N LYS A 298 32.97 -10.10 7.98
CA LYS A 298 33.41 -11.04 6.98
C LYS A 298 34.80 -11.51 7.32
#